data_9808d55fc3c64daabc351ee3bff9a218
#
_entry.id   9808d55fc3c64daabc351ee3bff9a218
#
_cell.length_a   1.000
_cell.length_b   1.000
_cell.length_c   1.000
_cell.angle_alpha   90.00
_cell.angle_beta   90.00
_cell.angle_gamma   90.00
#
_symmetry.space_group_name_H-M   'P 1'
#
loop_
_entity.id
_entity.type
_entity.pdbx_description
1 polymer ?
#
loop_
_entity_poly.entity_id
_entity_poly.type
_entity_poly.pdbx_seq_one_letter_code
_entity_poly.pdbx_strand_id
1 'polypeptide(L)'
;MRARAAPLDQDLTLTERELFDRLGWFVEVRWLAGMLALVFMALGWYAFHVRFAAMHAVGVMLGLFFYNAFFTLAARMLYQRRRIHKRWILGLAHAQITCDLLTVAALVHYIGGVENHFIILFVFPMVVASEFFSPKVAYGYATLGAILINLIGWGEYFYYPSAHYTLEVVTPNGMASLIAPGAGQHSVFVLQVCFVMTFAVYITVFIANSIAGRLRMREEELQSAYGDLQSLEKTKSLFMRKTSHELRSPIGTLQSLLKSALKQMPEGAASRDLIERAVRRSENMLDLIDDLLRYSRLRTVEGRERFEAVELAEIVRSAGELFRAQADEKGIRLEFDAESAPVLGTRDSLTDLVNNLVSNAIRYTPEGGRVAVQLICGARRASLVVSDTGIGIAPEELPHIFDEFFRGEEAKKAVQHGTGLGMTIVKRVVEMHEGHIEVKSEPGKGATFRVDLPLCMEA
;
A
#
# COMPACT_ATOMS: atom_id res chain seq x y z
N MET A 1 -5.59 -4.44 -19.93
CA MET A 1 -5.24 -3.09 -20.43
C MET A 1 -5.54 -2.07 -19.37
N ARG A 2 -4.58 -1.74 -18.48
CA ARG A 2 -4.72 -0.64 -17.51
C ARG A 2 -4.49 0.65 -18.28
N ALA A 3 -5.55 1.38 -18.63
CA ALA A 3 -5.46 2.74 -19.12
C ALA A 3 -4.90 3.62 -18.00
N ARG A 4 -3.83 4.37 -18.31
CA ARG A 4 -3.23 5.37 -17.43
C ARG A 4 -4.34 6.33 -16.96
N ALA A 5 -4.56 6.38 -15.65
CA ALA A 5 -5.45 7.34 -15.02
C ALA A 5 -4.83 8.74 -15.17
N ALA A 6 -5.55 9.61 -15.87
CA ALA A 6 -5.27 11.04 -15.86
C ALA A 6 -5.61 11.62 -14.46
N PRO A 7 -4.98 12.72 -14.02
CA PRO A 7 -5.14 13.28 -12.69
C PRO A 7 -6.48 14.02 -12.53
N LEU A 8 -7.57 13.28 -12.31
CA LEU A 8 -8.93 13.80 -12.03
C LEU A 8 -9.37 13.51 -10.59
N ASP A 9 -8.43 13.38 -9.69
CA ASP A 9 -8.52 12.59 -8.46
C ASP A 9 -8.82 13.37 -7.18
N GLN A 10 -9.09 14.69 -7.26
CA GLN A 10 -9.17 15.52 -6.06
C GLN A 10 -10.58 15.80 -5.51
N ASP A 11 -11.67 15.43 -6.22
CA ASP A 11 -13.03 15.84 -5.86
C ASP A 11 -13.96 14.72 -5.32
N LEU A 12 -13.51 13.45 -5.29
CA LEU A 12 -14.29 12.32 -4.76
C LEU A 12 -13.82 11.96 -3.35
N THR A 13 -14.78 11.74 -2.43
CA THR A 13 -14.46 11.17 -1.12
C THR A 13 -13.97 9.74 -1.29
N LEU A 14 -13.10 9.25 -0.38
CA LEU A 14 -12.57 7.88 -0.41
C LEU A 14 -13.68 6.83 -0.54
N THR A 15 -14.80 7.04 0.15
CA THR A 15 -15.97 6.14 0.13
C THR A 15 -16.68 6.13 -1.24
N GLU A 16 -16.72 7.27 -1.95
CA GLU A 16 -17.35 7.35 -3.28
C GLU A 16 -16.47 6.69 -4.35
N ARG A 17 -15.15 6.79 -4.23
CA ARG A 17 -14.20 6.07 -5.10
C ARG A 17 -14.34 4.56 -4.95
N GLU A 18 -14.30 4.06 -3.72
CA GLU A 18 -14.46 2.63 -3.46
C GLU A 18 -15.75 2.07 -4.04
N LEU A 19 -16.88 2.76 -3.82
CA LEU A 19 -18.17 2.35 -4.39
C LEU A 19 -18.15 2.34 -5.92
N PHE A 20 -17.47 3.29 -6.53
CA PHE A 20 -17.35 3.37 -7.97
C PHE A 20 -16.47 2.25 -8.55
N ASP A 21 -15.33 1.97 -7.93
CA ASP A 21 -14.42 0.88 -8.32
C ASP A 21 -15.10 -0.48 -8.21
N ARG A 22 -15.84 -0.70 -7.13
CA ARG A 22 -16.67 -1.91 -6.94
C ARG A 22 -17.71 -2.05 -8.07
N LEU A 23 -18.40 -0.95 -8.42
CA LEU A 23 -19.38 -0.95 -9.51
C LEU A 23 -18.73 -1.34 -10.86
N GLY A 24 -17.56 -0.78 -11.16
CA GLY A 24 -16.78 -1.10 -12.35
C GLY A 24 -16.38 -2.57 -12.41
N TRP A 25 -15.88 -3.11 -11.30
CA TRP A 25 -15.51 -4.52 -11.19
C TRP A 25 -16.69 -5.46 -11.45
N PHE A 26 -17.91 -5.15 -10.95
CA PHE A 26 -19.10 -5.97 -11.23
C PHE A 26 -19.52 -5.93 -12.68
N VAL A 27 -19.35 -4.81 -13.36
CA VAL A 27 -19.57 -4.74 -14.82
C VAL A 27 -18.61 -5.67 -15.56
N GLU A 28 -17.33 -5.72 -15.18
CA GLU A 28 -16.34 -6.61 -15.78
C GLU A 28 -16.64 -8.09 -15.52
N VAL A 29 -16.97 -8.44 -14.26
CA VAL A 29 -17.34 -9.80 -13.87
C VAL A 29 -18.57 -10.28 -14.66
N ARG A 30 -19.55 -9.42 -14.91
CA ARG A 30 -20.74 -9.76 -15.69
C ARG A 30 -20.44 -10.06 -17.16
N TRP A 31 -19.49 -9.32 -17.77
CA TRP A 31 -19.00 -9.65 -19.11
C TRP A 31 -18.38 -11.04 -19.15
N LEU A 32 -17.55 -11.36 -18.17
CA LEU A 32 -16.91 -12.67 -18.07
C LEU A 32 -17.94 -13.78 -17.84
N ALA A 33 -18.88 -13.59 -16.90
CA ALA A 33 -19.94 -14.56 -16.60
C ALA A 33 -20.85 -14.79 -17.80
N GLY A 34 -21.22 -13.73 -18.52
CA GLY A 34 -22.04 -13.82 -19.73
C GLY A 34 -21.33 -14.59 -20.86
N MET A 35 -20.06 -14.32 -21.12
CA MET A 35 -19.27 -15.06 -22.09
C MET A 35 -19.13 -16.53 -21.70
N LEU A 36 -18.86 -16.81 -20.44
CA LEU A 36 -18.75 -18.19 -19.92
C LEU A 36 -20.07 -18.94 -20.06
N ALA A 37 -21.19 -18.29 -19.75
CA ALA A 37 -22.52 -18.88 -19.92
C ALA A 37 -22.81 -19.26 -21.39
N LEU A 38 -22.45 -18.38 -22.36
CA LEU A 38 -22.58 -18.69 -23.77
C LEU A 38 -21.71 -19.87 -24.19
N VAL A 39 -20.49 -19.95 -23.70
CA VAL A 39 -19.58 -21.09 -23.98
C VAL A 39 -20.17 -22.38 -23.42
N PHE A 40 -20.68 -22.37 -22.19
CA PHE A 40 -21.35 -23.55 -21.59
C PHE A 40 -22.62 -23.96 -22.34
N MET A 41 -23.42 -22.98 -22.78
CA MET A 41 -24.61 -23.27 -23.60
C MET A 41 -24.21 -23.89 -24.94
N ALA A 42 -23.21 -23.37 -25.62
CA ALA A 42 -22.70 -23.91 -26.88
C ALA A 42 -22.11 -25.32 -26.69
N LEU A 43 -21.30 -25.51 -25.62
CA LEU A 43 -20.75 -26.82 -25.28
C LEU A 43 -21.85 -27.85 -24.97
N GLY A 44 -22.85 -27.45 -24.19
CA GLY A 44 -24.05 -28.28 -23.93
C GLY A 44 -24.74 -28.70 -25.20
N TRP A 45 -25.00 -27.76 -26.09
CA TRP A 45 -25.70 -28.00 -27.36
C TRP A 45 -24.92 -28.89 -28.32
N TYR A 46 -23.63 -28.59 -28.57
CA TYR A 46 -22.80 -29.25 -29.59
C TYR A 46 -22.08 -30.51 -29.09
N ALA A 47 -21.51 -30.48 -27.87
CA ALA A 47 -20.70 -31.59 -27.36
C ALA A 47 -21.52 -32.59 -26.53
N PHE A 48 -22.47 -32.10 -25.74
CA PHE A 48 -23.29 -32.95 -24.87
C PHE A 48 -24.70 -33.22 -25.43
N HIS A 49 -25.01 -32.70 -26.63
CA HIS A 49 -26.29 -32.86 -27.30
C HIS A 49 -27.49 -32.48 -26.42
N VAL A 50 -27.33 -31.51 -25.53
CA VAL A 50 -28.40 -31.01 -24.64
C VAL A 50 -29.33 -30.10 -25.43
N ARG A 51 -30.63 -30.38 -25.41
CA ARG A 51 -31.67 -29.56 -26.05
C ARG A 51 -32.39 -28.73 -25.00
N PHE A 52 -32.54 -27.44 -25.27
CA PHE A 52 -33.29 -26.47 -24.46
C PHE A 52 -33.87 -25.39 -25.39
N ALA A 53 -34.65 -24.46 -24.85
CA ALA A 53 -35.24 -23.37 -25.67
C ALA A 53 -34.17 -22.37 -26.11
N ALA A 54 -33.24 -22.81 -27.00
CA ALA A 54 -32.04 -22.11 -27.36
C ALA A 54 -32.27 -20.67 -27.86
N MET A 55 -33.32 -20.47 -28.69
CA MET A 55 -33.63 -19.14 -29.22
C MET A 55 -33.99 -18.15 -28.12
N HIS A 56 -34.79 -18.57 -27.14
CA HIS A 56 -35.17 -17.73 -26.00
C HIS A 56 -33.99 -17.50 -25.05
N ALA A 57 -33.20 -18.54 -24.76
CA ALA A 57 -32.04 -18.44 -23.88
C ALA A 57 -30.96 -17.52 -24.50
N VAL A 58 -30.69 -17.63 -25.80
CA VAL A 58 -29.80 -16.70 -26.52
C VAL A 58 -30.35 -15.27 -26.50
N GLY A 59 -31.67 -15.08 -26.67
CA GLY A 59 -32.34 -13.79 -26.56
C GLY A 59 -32.12 -13.15 -25.18
N VAL A 60 -32.24 -13.93 -24.09
CA VAL A 60 -31.93 -13.44 -22.71
C VAL A 60 -30.47 -13.04 -22.57
N MET A 61 -29.54 -13.85 -23.13
CA MET A 61 -28.12 -13.53 -23.08
C MET A 61 -27.76 -12.27 -23.89
N LEU A 62 -28.37 -12.05 -25.04
CA LEU A 62 -28.24 -10.80 -25.80
C LEU A 62 -28.77 -9.59 -24.99
N GLY A 63 -29.87 -9.76 -24.30
CA GLY A 63 -30.41 -8.77 -23.35
C GLY A 63 -29.39 -8.43 -22.25
N LEU A 64 -28.76 -9.46 -21.67
CA LEU A 64 -27.69 -9.28 -20.67
C LEU A 64 -26.54 -8.44 -21.22
N PHE A 65 -26.04 -8.76 -22.42
CA PHE A 65 -24.95 -7.98 -23.01
C PHE A 65 -25.37 -6.54 -23.34
N PHE A 66 -26.60 -6.35 -23.81
CA PHE A 66 -27.13 -5.04 -24.12
C PHE A 66 -27.20 -4.14 -22.88
N TYR A 67 -27.86 -4.61 -21.79
CA TYR A 67 -27.93 -3.78 -20.61
C TYR A 67 -26.56 -3.62 -19.91
N ASN A 68 -25.67 -4.62 -20.00
CA ASN A 68 -24.32 -4.48 -19.46
C ASN A 68 -23.49 -3.44 -20.22
N ALA A 69 -23.64 -3.36 -21.55
CA ALA A 69 -23.06 -2.29 -22.35
C ALA A 69 -23.60 -0.91 -21.95
N PHE A 70 -24.94 -0.82 -21.72
CA PHE A 70 -25.57 0.41 -21.20
C PHE A 70 -24.99 0.82 -19.85
N PHE A 71 -24.88 -0.10 -18.88
CA PHE A 71 -24.29 0.18 -17.57
C PHE A 71 -22.80 0.55 -17.64
N THR A 72 -22.06 -0.08 -18.55
CA THR A 72 -20.65 0.30 -18.83
C THR A 72 -20.57 1.76 -19.30
N LEU A 73 -21.43 2.14 -20.24
CA LEU A 73 -21.47 3.53 -20.77
C LEU A 73 -21.92 4.52 -19.70
N ALA A 74 -22.96 4.17 -18.93
CA ALA A 74 -23.46 5.01 -17.84
C ALA A 74 -22.39 5.22 -16.75
N ALA A 75 -21.66 4.15 -16.37
CA ALA A 75 -20.54 4.26 -15.43
C ALA A 75 -19.42 5.16 -15.97
N ARG A 76 -19.04 5.03 -17.27
CA ARG A 76 -18.06 5.91 -17.90
C ARG A 76 -18.50 7.37 -17.94
N MET A 77 -19.76 7.64 -18.27
CA MET A 77 -20.32 9.00 -18.28
C MET A 77 -20.35 9.61 -16.88
N LEU A 78 -20.67 8.83 -15.86
CA LEU A 78 -20.61 9.26 -14.46
C LEU A 78 -19.17 9.57 -14.05
N TYR A 79 -18.19 8.76 -14.44
CA TYR A 79 -16.78 8.98 -14.16
C TYR A 79 -16.24 10.29 -14.75
N GLN A 80 -16.73 10.70 -15.92
CA GLN A 80 -16.33 11.97 -16.54
C GLN A 80 -16.95 13.23 -15.90
N ARG A 81 -17.97 13.07 -15.06
CA ARG A 81 -18.59 14.18 -14.35
C ARG A 81 -17.80 14.52 -13.07
N ARG A 82 -17.40 15.79 -12.91
CA ARG A 82 -16.60 16.29 -11.77
C ARG A 82 -17.24 16.13 -10.38
N ARG A 83 -18.57 15.90 -10.31
CA ARG A 83 -19.31 15.68 -9.04
C ARG A 83 -20.26 14.51 -9.20
N ILE A 84 -19.87 13.37 -8.61
CA ILE A 84 -20.73 12.18 -8.55
C ILE A 84 -21.33 12.12 -7.15
N HIS A 85 -22.66 12.16 -7.06
CA HIS A 85 -23.32 11.96 -5.78
C HIS A 85 -23.54 10.46 -5.53
N LYS A 86 -23.25 10.00 -4.33
CA LYS A 86 -23.44 8.62 -3.84
C LYS A 86 -24.82 8.02 -4.26
N ARG A 87 -25.88 8.83 -4.27
CA ARG A 87 -27.23 8.41 -4.69
C ARG A 87 -27.31 7.87 -6.12
N TRP A 88 -26.52 8.40 -7.05
CA TRP A 88 -26.51 7.93 -8.44
C TRP A 88 -25.75 6.60 -8.57
N ILE A 89 -24.66 6.42 -7.84
CA ILE A 89 -23.92 5.15 -7.81
C ILE A 89 -24.82 4.06 -7.23
N LEU A 90 -25.49 4.31 -6.10
CA LEU A 90 -26.43 3.37 -5.48
C LEU A 90 -27.63 3.10 -6.37
N GLY A 91 -28.20 4.11 -7.03
CA GLY A 91 -29.30 3.92 -7.98
C GLY A 91 -28.91 3.01 -9.14
N LEU A 92 -27.69 3.19 -9.68
CA LEU A 92 -27.16 2.34 -10.74
C LEU A 92 -26.94 0.90 -10.25
N ALA A 93 -26.43 0.70 -9.04
CA ALA A 93 -26.26 -0.62 -8.42
C ALA A 93 -27.62 -1.31 -8.20
N HIS A 94 -28.64 -0.59 -7.72
CA HIS A 94 -30.00 -1.13 -7.60
C HIS A 94 -30.55 -1.61 -8.96
N ALA A 95 -30.42 -0.79 -10.00
CA ALA A 95 -30.87 -1.15 -11.34
C ALA A 95 -30.13 -2.40 -11.87
N GLN A 96 -28.83 -2.48 -11.67
CA GLN A 96 -28.01 -3.61 -12.10
C GLN A 96 -28.45 -4.93 -11.43
N ILE A 97 -28.56 -4.95 -10.10
CA ILE A 97 -28.93 -6.16 -9.35
C ILE A 97 -30.34 -6.60 -9.72
N THR A 98 -31.27 -5.66 -9.92
CA THR A 98 -32.62 -5.99 -10.36
C THR A 98 -32.63 -6.60 -11.76
N CYS A 99 -31.87 -6.04 -12.71
CA CYS A 99 -31.73 -6.60 -14.06
C CYS A 99 -31.09 -8.01 -14.01
N ASP A 100 -30.08 -8.21 -13.16
CA ASP A 100 -29.45 -9.53 -12.98
C ASP A 100 -30.42 -10.57 -12.47
N LEU A 101 -31.23 -10.22 -11.46
CA LEU A 101 -32.28 -11.12 -10.94
C LEU A 101 -33.30 -11.50 -11.99
N LEU A 102 -33.79 -10.55 -12.77
CA LEU A 102 -34.73 -10.79 -13.85
C LEU A 102 -34.11 -11.64 -14.97
N THR A 103 -32.84 -11.39 -15.29
CA THR A 103 -32.10 -12.18 -16.30
C THR A 103 -31.93 -13.62 -15.84
N VAL A 104 -31.54 -13.85 -14.58
CA VAL A 104 -31.43 -15.21 -14.01
C VAL A 104 -32.77 -15.89 -13.99
N ALA A 105 -33.83 -15.19 -13.60
CA ALA A 105 -35.19 -15.76 -13.60
C ALA A 105 -35.64 -16.20 -15.01
N ALA A 106 -35.44 -15.35 -16.02
CA ALA A 106 -35.77 -15.68 -17.41
C ALA A 106 -34.91 -16.83 -17.94
N LEU A 107 -33.59 -16.83 -17.63
CA LEU A 107 -32.67 -17.88 -18.05
C LEU A 107 -33.07 -19.25 -17.47
N VAL A 108 -33.35 -19.29 -16.17
CA VAL A 108 -33.79 -20.51 -15.47
C VAL A 108 -35.08 -21.02 -16.10
N HIS A 109 -36.06 -20.17 -16.34
CA HIS A 109 -37.34 -20.56 -16.96
C HIS A 109 -37.15 -21.20 -18.35
N TYR A 110 -36.32 -20.62 -19.23
CA TYR A 110 -36.12 -21.13 -20.59
C TYR A 110 -35.16 -22.33 -20.70
N ILE A 111 -34.43 -22.65 -19.64
CA ILE A 111 -33.44 -23.77 -19.62
C ILE A 111 -33.96 -24.94 -18.75
N GLY A 112 -35.28 -25.06 -18.49
CA GLY A 112 -35.84 -26.19 -17.78
C GLY A 112 -36.45 -25.88 -16.41
N GLY A 113 -36.62 -24.60 -16.08
CA GLY A 113 -37.38 -24.16 -14.91
C GLY A 113 -36.89 -24.73 -13.58
N VAL A 114 -37.81 -25.17 -12.74
CA VAL A 114 -37.52 -25.75 -11.41
C VAL A 114 -36.82 -27.10 -11.46
N GLU A 115 -36.90 -27.82 -12.59
CA GLU A 115 -36.17 -29.06 -12.80
C GLU A 115 -34.67 -28.82 -13.04
N ASN A 116 -34.28 -27.58 -13.29
CA ASN A 116 -32.92 -27.25 -13.62
C ASN A 116 -32.11 -26.81 -12.41
N HIS A 117 -30.93 -27.40 -12.23
CA HIS A 117 -29.97 -27.02 -11.18
C HIS A 117 -29.43 -25.58 -11.30
N PHE A 118 -29.58 -24.92 -12.48
CA PHE A 118 -29.16 -23.51 -12.66
C PHE A 118 -29.97 -22.52 -11.83
N ILE A 119 -31.05 -22.93 -11.16
CA ILE A 119 -31.76 -22.12 -10.17
C ILE A 119 -30.84 -21.62 -9.04
N ILE A 120 -29.67 -22.30 -8.80
CA ILE A 120 -28.65 -21.88 -7.87
C ILE A 120 -28.00 -20.51 -8.27
N LEU A 121 -28.11 -20.09 -9.52
CA LEU A 121 -27.57 -18.81 -10.00
C LEU A 121 -28.21 -17.60 -9.30
N PHE A 122 -29.39 -17.76 -8.68
CA PHE A 122 -29.99 -16.71 -7.84
C PHE A 122 -29.10 -16.28 -6.65
N VAL A 123 -28.15 -17.13 -6.26
CA VAL A 123 -27.18 -16.81 -5.17
C VAL A 123 -26.26 -15.66 -5.55
N PHE A 124 -25.83 -15.53 -6.81
CA PHE A 124 -24.87 -14.52 -7.22
C PHE A 124 -25.33 -13.07 -7.01
N PRO A 125 -26.53 -12.66 -7.48
CA PRO A 125 -27.06 -11.33 -7.19
C PRO A 125 -27.18 -11.02 -5.70
N MET A 126 -27.37 -12.05 -4.85
CA MET A 126 -27.47 -11.89 -3.39
C MET A 126 -26.13 -11.54 -2.76
N VAL A 127 -25.05 -12.19 -3.20
CA VAL A 127 -23.69 -11.86 -2.75
C VAL A 127 -23.38 -10.41 -3.12
N VAL A 128 -23.68 -10.02 -4.36
CA VAL A 128 -23.49 -8.64 -4.84
C VAL A 128 -24.29 -7.63 -4.01
N ALA A 129 -25.56 -7.92 -3.75
CA ALA A 129 -26.42 -7.05 -2.94
C ALA A 129 -25.88 -6.87 -1.51
N SER A 130 -25.30 -7.92 -0.92
CA SER A 130 -24.71 -7.88 0.42
C SER A 130 -23.43 -7.05 0.49
N GLU A 131 -22.70 -6.92 -0.62
CA GLU A 131 -21.48 -6.12 -0.73
C GLU A 131 -21.77 -4.61 -0.83
N PHE A 132 -22.82 -4.25 -1.62
CA PHE A 132 -23.16 -2.85 -1.90
C PHE A 132 -24.06 -2.20 -0.87
N PHE A 133 -24.99 -2.96 -0.31
CA PHE A 133 -26.09 -2.40 0.46
C PHE A 133 -26.04 -2.77 1.93
N SER A 134 -26.88 -2.07 2.69
CA SER A 134 -27.11 -2.43 4.08
C SER A 134 -27.79 -3.81 4.18
N PRO A 135 -27.64 -4.53 5.29
CA PRO A 135 -28.28 -5.84 5.48
C PRO A 135 -29.78 -5.85 5.19
N LYS A 136 -30.51 -4.78 5.58
CA LYS A 136 -31.96 -4.66 5.33
C LYS A 136 -32.29 -4.67 3.84
N VAL A 137 -31.52 -3.97 3.02
CA VAL A 137 -31.70 -3.91 1.56
C VAL A 137 -31.32 -5.24 0.91
N ALA A 138 -30.21 -5.86 1.35
CA ALA A 138 -29.78 -7.17 0.85
C ALA A 138 -30.85 -8.25 1.11
N TYR A 139 -31.46 -8.27 2.30
CA TYR A 139 -32.60 -9.15 2.60
C TYR A 139 -33.84 -8.81 1.75
N GLY A 140 -34.06 -7.55 1.39
CA GLY A 140 -35.08 -7.16 0.43
C GLY A 140 -34.89 -7.82 -0.95
N TYR A 141 -33.64 -7.85 -1.44
CA TYR A 141 -33.30 -8.58 -2.68
C TYR A 141 -33.44 -10.10 -2.53
N ALA A 142 -33.08 -10.67 -1.37
CA ALA A 142 -33.32 -12.08 -1.09
C ALA A 142 -34.82 -12.43 -1.16
N THR A 143 -35.66 -11.54 -0.63
CA THR A 143 -37.11 -11.70 -0.71
C THR A 143 -37.63 -11.63 -2.16
N LEU A 144 -37.10 -10.68 -2.95
CA LEU A 144 -37.44 -10.60 -4.38
C LEU A 144 -36.98 -11.84 -5.15
N GLY A 145 -35.79 -12.34 -4.89
CA GLY A 145 -35.27 -13.59 -5.47
C GLY A 145 -36.14 -14.78 -5.09
N ALA A 146 -36.54 -14.91 -3.82
CA ALA A 146 -37.42 -15.94 -3.34
C ALA A 146 -38.82 -15.89 -4.03
N ILE A 147 -39.37 -14.69 -4.21
CA ILE A 147 -40.63 -14.50 -4.94
C ILE A 147 -40.47 -14.99 -6.38
N LEU A 148 -39.39 -14.61 -7.09
CA LEU A 148 -39.16 -15.05 -8.46
C LEU A 148 -39.01 -16.57 -8.57
N ILE A 149 -38.27 -17.20 -7.66
CA ILE A 149 -38.11 -18.66 -7.59
C ILE A 149 -39.49 -19.34 -7.42
N ASN A 150 -40.30 -18.83 -6.51
CA ASN A 150 -41.61 -19.39 -6.26
C ASN A 150 -42.60 -19.15 -7.44
N LEU A 151 -42.51 -17.99 -8.10
CA LEU A 151 -43.28 -17.69 -9.31
C LEU A 151 -42.94 -18.64 -10.46
N ILE A 152 -41.65 -18.96 -10.67
CA ILE A 152 -41.26 -19.96 -11.68
C ILE A 152 -41.78 -21.32 -11.29
N GLY A 153 -41.55 -21.80 -10.06
CA GLY A 153 -41.91 -23.13 -9.62
C GLY A 153 -43.43 -23.39 -9.66
N TRP A 154 -44.20 -22.54 -9.01
CA TRP A 154 -45.67 -22.71 -8.99
C TRP A 154 -46.33 -22.32 -10.31
N GLY A 155 -45.74 -21.37 -11.06
CA GLY A 155 -46.18 -21.01 -12.39
C GLY A 155 -46.09 -22.21 -13.35
N GLU A 156 -44.96 -22.88 -13.35
CA GLU A 156 -44.77 -24.12 -14.17
C GLU A 156 -45.70 -25.25 -13.71
N TYR A 157 -45.85 -25.45 -12.40
CA TYR A 157 -46.76 -26.46 -11.86
C TYR A 157 -48.21 -26.29 -12.33
N PHE A 158 -48.75 -25.05 -12.26
CA PHE A 158 -50.13 -24.79 -12.61
C PHE A 158 -50.39 -24.71 -14.12
N TYR A 159 -49.42 -24.31 -14.90
CA TYR A 159 -49.55 -24.11 -16.35
C TYR A 159 -48.82 -25.16 -17.18
N TYR A 160 -48.34 -26.24 -16.55
CA TYR A 160 -47.76 -27.39 -17.26
C TYR A 160 -48.82 -28.09 -18.11
N PRO A 161 -48.55 -28.56 -19.37
CA PRO A 161 -47.26 -28.51 -20.10
C PRO A 161 -47.08 -27.26 -20.98
N SER A 162 -48.03 -26.35 -21.02
CA SER A 162 -48.01 -25.21 -21.98
C SER A 162 -46.92 -24.19 -21.77
N ALA A 163 -46.39 -24.08 -20.56
CA ALA A 163 -45.34 -23.10 -20.18
C ALA A 163 -44.01 -23.77 -19.76
N HIS A 164 -43.91 -25.10 -19.92
CA HIS A 164 -42.73 -25.84 -19.49
C HIS A 164 -41.72 -26.05 -20.63
N TYR A 165 -40.49 -25.69 -20.40
CA TYR A 165 -39.35 -25.93 -21.29
C TYR A 165 -38.48 -27.02 -20.70
N THR A 166 -38.40 -28.19 -21.40
CA THR A 166 -37.61 -29.35 -20.96
C THR A 166 -36.14 -29.23 -21.29
N LEU A 167 -35.28 -29.76 -20.42
CA LEU A 167 -33.86 -29.98 -20.68
C LEU A 167 -33.66 -31.43 -21.09
N GLU A 168 -33.40 -31.68 -22.38
CA GLU A 168 -33.30 -33.01 -22.95
C GLU A 168 -31.89 -33.30 -23.48
N VAL A 169 -31.48 -34.57 -23.40
CA VAL A 169 -30.24 -35.06 -24.01
C VAL A 169 -30.57 -36.02 -25.14
N VAL A 170 -29.97 -35.86 -26.28
CA VAL A 170 -30.08 -36.80 -27.39
C VAL A 170 -29.16 -37.99 -27.08
N THR A 171 -29.80 -39.18 -26.89
CA THR A 171 -29.09 -40.44 -26.68
C THR A 171 -29.22 -41.33 -27.92
N PRO A 172 -28.41 -42.39 -28.08
CA PRO A 172 -28.54 -43.35 -29.18
C PRO A 172 -29.91 -44.04 -29.25
N ASN A 173 -30.64 -44.08 -28.11
CA ASN A 173 -31.95 -44.70 -27.99
C ASN A 173 -33.13 -43.71 -28.10
N GLY A 174 -32.86 -42.44 -28.45
CA GLY A 174 -33.84 -41.37 -28.54
C GLY A 174 -33.57 -40.19 -27.60
N MET A 175 -34.50 -39.27 -27.46
CA MET A 175 -34.41 -38.17 -26.50
C MET A 175 -34.71 -38.67 -25.09
N ALA A 176 -33.82 -38.33 -24.16
CA ALA A 176 -34.02 -38.61 -22.73
C ALA A 176 -34.00 -37.27 -21.95
N SER A 177 -34.98 -37.08 -21.08
CA SER A 177 -34.95 -35.96 -20.14
C SER A 177 -33.77 -36.14 -19.15
N LEU A 178 -33.02 -35.08 -18.89
CA LEU A 178 -31.94 -35.09 -17.91
C LEU A 178 -32.44 -35.29 -16.48
N ILE A 179 -33.71 -34.99 -16.24
CA ILE A 179 -34.41 -35.15 -14.96
C ILE A 179 -35.62 -36.00 -15.21
N ALA A 180 -36.14 -36.70 -14.20
CA ALA A 180 -37.31 -37.54 -14.31
C ALA A 180 -38.46 -36.78 -15.01
N PRO A 181 -38.99 -37.27 -16.15
CA PRO A 181 -40.03 -36.58 -16.90
C PRO A 181 -41.25 -36.29 -16.02
N GLY A 182 -41.66 -35.01 -15.96
CA GLY A 182 -42.83 -34.61 -15.18
C GLY A 182 -42.57 -34.41 -13.68
N ALA A 183 -41.32 -34.32 -13.24
CA ALA A 183 -41.00 -33.97 -11.84
C ALA A 183 -41.66 -32.65 -11.43
N GLY A 184 -41.72 -31.66 -12.31
CA GLY A 184 -42.39 -30.38 -12.11
C GLY A 184 -43.93 -30.49 -11.97
N GLN A 185 -44.54 -31.64 -12.31
CA GLN A 185 -45.97 -31.90 -12.08
C GLN A 185 -46.27 -32.40 -10.66
N HIS A 186 -45.23 -32.73 -9.88
CA HIS A 186 -45.43 -33.19 -8.51
C HIS A 186 -45.29 -32.00 -7.55
N SER A 187 -46.37 -31.63 -6.89
CA SER A 187 -46.42 -30.50 -5.95
C SER A 187 -45.37 -30.63 -4.84
N VAL A 188 -45.08 -31.86 -4.39
CA VAL A 188 -44.06 -32.12 -3.36
C VAL A 188 -42.65 -31.76 -3.87
N PHE A 189 -42.33 -32.10 -5.12
CA PHE A 189 -41.02 -31.74 -5.72
C PHE A 189 -40.89 -30.24 -5.86
N VAL A 190 -41.89 -29.54 -6.40
CA VAL A 190 -41.88 -28.08 -6.54
C VAL A 190 -41.76 -27.43 -5.18
N LEU A 191 -42.52 -27.86 -4.18
CA LEU A 191 -42.42 -27.36 -2.82
C LEU A 191 -41.00 -27.53 -2.24
N GLN A 192 -40.40 -28.71 -2.44
CA GLN A 192 -39.05 -29.01 -1.97
C GLN A 192 -38.01 -28.09 -2.62
N VAL A 193 -38.03 -27.92 -3.94
CA VAL A 193 -37.09 -27.07 -4.68
C VAL A 193 -37.26 -25.61 -4.27
N CYS A 194 -38.49 -25.10 -4.25
CA CYS A 194 -38.79 -23.74 -3.82
C CYS A 194 -38.34 -23.46 -2.39
N PHE A 195 -38.57 -24.40 -1.46
CA PHE A 195 -38.15 -24.28 -0.08
C PHE A 195 -36.61 -24.24 0.05
N VAL A 196 -35.92 -25.25 -0.55
CA VAL A 196 -34.45 -25.34 -0.48
C VAL A 196 -33.78 -24.11 -1.09
N MET A 197 -34.26 -23.65 -2.24
CA MET A 197 -33.67 -22.50 -2.92
C MET A 197 -33.98 -21.19 -2.22
N THR A 198 -35.18 -21.01 -1.69
CA THR A 198 -35.50 -19.85 -0.82
C THR A 198 -34.59 -19.83 0.39
N PHE A 199 -34.41 -20.97 1.05
CA PHE A 199 -33.48 -21.08 2.18
C PHE A 199 -32.02 -20.76 1.78
N ALA A 200 -31.56 -21.31 0.63
CA ALA A 200 -30.22 -21.06 0.12
C ALA A 200 -29.94 -19.55 -0.15
N VAL A 201 -30.91 -18.84 -0.72
CA VAL A 201 -30.83 -17.40 -0.97
C VAL A 201 -30.71 -16.63 0.34
N TYR A 202 -31.54 -16.93 1.36
CA TYR A 202 -31.46 -16.24 2.65
C TYR A 202 -30.19 -16.55 3.44
N ILE A 203 -29.74 -17.81 3.44
CA ILE A 203 -28.52 -18.21 4.14
C ILE A 203 -27.28 -17.56 3.47
N THR A 204 -27.30 -17.44 2.15
CA THR A 204 -26.24 -16.73 1.41
C THR A 204 -26.15 -15.28 1.83
N VAL A 205 -27.26 -14.56 1.90
CA VAL A 205 -27.29 -13.16 2.37
C VAL A 205 -26.82 -13.07 3.82
N PHE A 206 -27.23 -14.00 4.69
CA PHE A 206 -26.78 -14.04 6.08
C PHE A 206 -25.26 -14.20 6.19
N ILE A 207 -24.69 -15.18 5.47
CA ILE A 207 -23.24 -15.44 5.48
C ILE A 207 -22.49 -14.26 4.89
N ALA A 208 -22.91 -13.75 3.72
CA ALA A 208 -22.28 -12.64 3.04
C ALA A 208 -22.26 -11.36 3.91
N ASN A 209 -23.41 -11.01 4.51
CA ASN A 209 -23.47 -9.87 5.44
C ASN A 209 -22.62 -10.07 6.70
N SER A 210 -22.56 -11.30 7.23
CA SER A 210 -21.72 -11.62 8.40
C SER A 210 -20.24 -11.45 8.10
N ILE A 211 -19.81 -11.86 6.90
CA ILE A 211 -18.42 -11.70 6.45
C ILE A 211 -18.12 -10.21 6.19
N ALA A 212 -18.98 -9.53 5.42
CA ALA A 212 -18.82 -8.11 5.12
C ALA A 212 -18.80 -7.24 6.39
N GLY A 213 -19.65 -7.57 7.38
CA GLY A 213 -19.66 -6.88 8.68
C GLY A 213 -18.35 -7.05 9.44
N ARG A 214 -17.81 -8.27 9.51
CA ARG A 214 -16.51 -8.54 10.17
C ARG A 214 -15.35 -7.85 9.49
N LEU A 215 -15.34 -7.82 8.15
CA LEU A 215 -14.30 -7.13 7.39
C LEU A 215 -14.32 -5.62 7.66
N ARG A 216 -15.49 -4.98 7.62
CA ARG A 216 -15.65 -3.55 7.93
C ARG A 216 -15.17 -3.20 9.34
N MET A 217 -15.55 -3.99 10.34
CA MET A 217 -15.06 -3.79 11.73
C MET A 217 -13.53 -3.88 11.81
N ARG A 218 -12.93 -4.84 11.11
CA ARG A 218 -11.48 -4.99 11.07
C ARG A 218 -10.77 -3.81 10.39
N GLU A 219 -11.35 -3.30 9.30
CA GLU A 219 -10.84 -2.10 8.63
C GLU A 219 -10.91 -0.87 9.53
N GLU A 220 -12.04 -0.67 10.24
CA GLU A 220 -12.20 0.43 11.20
C GLU A 220 -11.21 0.33 12.37
N GLU A 221 -11.02 -0.87 12.93
CA GLU A 221 -10.02 -1.13 13.97
C GLU A 221 -8.60 -0.80 13.49
N LEU A 222 -8.26 -1.24 12.27
CA LEU A 222 -6.94 -1.00 11.66
C LEU A 222 -6.71 0.49 11.40
N GLN A 223 -7.71 1.19 10.87
CA GLN A 223 -7.63 2.63 10.64
C GLN A 223 -7.49 3.42 11.94
N SER A 224 -8.23 3.03 12.98
CA SER A 224 -8.11 3.62 14.31
C SER A 224 -6.71 3.41 14.89
N ALA A 225 -6.20 2.17 14.88
CA ALA A 225 -4.87 1.84 15.37
C ALA A 225 -3.76 2.58 14.59
N TYR A 226 -3.93 2.73 13.27
CA TYR A 226 -2.99 3.51 12.46
C TYR A 226 -3.02 5.00 12.79
N GLY A 227 -4.21 5.56 13.02
CA GLY A 227 -4.37 6.94 13.47
C GLY A 227 -3.73 7.20 14.84
N ASP A 228 -3.91 6.27 15.79
CA ASP A 228 -3.29 6.35 17.13
C ASP A 228 -1.76 6.28 17.04
N LEU A 229 -1.23 5.40 16.18
CA LEU A 229 0.21 5.29 15.96
C LEU A 229 0.79 6.59 15.37
N GLN A 230 0.14 7.17 14.37
CA GLN A 230 0.55 8.45 13.80
C GLN A 230 0.53 9.59 14.82
N SER A 231 -0.52 9.64 15.66
CA SER A 231 -0.64 10.66 16.71
C SER A 231 0.46 10.54 17.77
N LEU A 232 0.80 9.29 18.14
CA LEU A 232 1.89 9.00 19.07
C LEU A 232 3.25 9.39 18.51
N GLU A 233 3.52 9.08 17.24
CA GLU A 233 4.76 9.48 16.56
C GLU A 233 4.88 11.01 16.47
N LYS A 234 3.80 11.70 16.12
CA LYS A 234 3.76 13.17 16.09
C LYS A 234 4.04 13.77 17.46
N THR A 235 3.41 13.23 18.50
CA THR A 235 3.60 13.68 19.89
C THR A 235 5.03 13.44 20.36
N LYS A 236 5.60 12.26 20.06
CA LYS A 236 7.00 11.93 20.35
C LYS A 236 7.97 12.92 19.68
N SER A 237 7.74 13.24 18.41
CA SER A 237 8.56 14.18 17.65
C SER A 237 8.47 15.61 18.20
N LEU A 238 7.27 16.07 18.53
CA LEU A 238 7.06 17.38 19.15
C LEU A 238 7.73 17.49 20.53
N PHE A 239 7.59 16.46 21.35
CA PHE A 239 8.24 16.38 22.66
C PHE A 239 9.77 16.45 22.52
N MET A 240 10.35 15.62 21.66
CA MET A 240 11.80 15.64 21.40
C MET A 240 12.28 17.02 20.96
N ARG A 241 11.57 17.66 20.01
CA ARG A 241 11.92 18.99 19.51
C ARG A 241 11.88 20.05 20.62
N LYS A 242 10.78 20.07 21.41
CA LYS A 242 10.62 21.04 22.49
C LYS A 242 11.69 20.86 23.57
N THR A 243 11.88 19.64 24.05
CA THR A 243 12.85 19.30 25.08
C THR A 243 14.28 19.63 24.62
N SER A 244 14.62 19.32 23.37
CA SER A 244 15.94 19.64 22.83
C SER A 244 16.20 21.14 22.75
N HIS A 245 15.22 21.95 22.35
CA HIS A 245 15.33 23.40 22.37
C HIS A 245 15.51 23.96 23.79
N GLU A 246 14.76 23.42 24.74
CA GLU A 246 14.86 23.85 26.14
C GLU A 246 16.16 23.43 26.82
N LEU A 247 16.80 22.33 26.39
CA LEU A 247 18.09 21.87 26.88
C LEU A 247 19.28 22.61 26.25
N ARG A 248 19.18 22.98 24.98
CA ARG A 248 20.29 23.68 24.26
C ARG A 248 20.67 24.99 24.93
N SER A 249 19.69 25.78 25.38
CA SER A 249 19.92 27.09 25.99
C SER A 249 20.74 27.03 27.29
N PRO A 250 20.36 26.25 28.34
CA PRO A 250 21.15 26.20 29.59
C PRO A 250 22.52 25.54 29.38
N ILE A 251 22.64 24.52 28.51
CA ILE A 251 23.93 23.89 28.23
C ILE A 251 24.85 24.84 27.46
N GLY A 252 24.35 25.61 26.50
CA GLY A 252 25.11 26.63 25.79
C GLY A 252 25.61 27.74 26.71
N THR A 253 24.79 28.16 27.68
CA THR A 253 25.19 29.11 28.71
C THR A 253 26.28 28.52 29.60
N LEU A 254 26.13 27.28 30.06
CA LEU A 254 27.13 26.58 30.87
C LEU A 254 28.46 26.43 30.13
N GLN A 255 28.42 26.06 28.84
CA GLN A 255 29.59 25.99 27.98
C GLN A 255 30.31 27.34 27.86
N SER A 256 29.54 28.42 27.64
CA SER A 256 30.10 29.78 27.56
C SER A 256 30.82 30.21 28.85
N LEU A 257 30.21 29.90 30.00
CA LEU A 257 30.83 30.16 31.31
C LEU A 257 32.10 29.35 31.51
N LEU A 258 32.09 28.05 31.17
CA LEU A 258 33.29 27.20 31.28
C LEU A 258 34.42 27.66 30.35
N LYS A 259 34.10 28.04 29.08
CA LYS A 259 35.08 28.60 28.14
C LYS A 259 35.66 29.95 28.63
N SER A 260 34.82 30.78 29.22
CA SER A 260 35.29 32.05 29.83
C SER A 260 36.22 31.81 31.04
N ALA A 261 35.84 30.87 31.91
CA ALA A 261 36.71 30.48 33.04
C ALA A 261 38.06 29.92 32.56
N LEU A 262 38.05 29.06 31.53
CA LEU A 262 39.25 28.46 30.95
C LEU A 262 40.21 29.52 30.37
N LYS A 263 39.66 30.57 29.71
CA LYS A 263 40.46 31.68 29.17
C LYS A 263 41.15 32.54 30.27
N GLN A 264 40.56 32.62 31.47
CA GLN A 264 41.07 33.40 32.58
C GLN A 264 42.05 32.61 33.47
N MET A 265 42.16 31.29 33.25
CA MET A 265 43.04 30.43 34.07
C MET A 265 44.50 30.46 33.56
N PRO A 266 45.49 30.53 34.45
CA PRO A 266 46.90 30.40 34.08
C PRO A 266 47.18 29.00 33.47
N GLU A 267 48.12 28.97 32.53
CA GLU A 267 48.65 27.69 32.02
C GLU A 267 49.38 26.96 33.18
N GLY A 268 48.98 25.66 33.41
CA GLY A 268 49.54 24.85 34.51
C GLY A 268 48.70 24.81 35.80
N ALA A 269 47.56 25.50 35.86
CA ALA A 269 46.69 25.38 37.02
C ALA A 269 46.09 23.95 37.13
N ALA A 270 46.14 23.32 38.30
CA ALA A 270 45.68 21.96 38.55
C ALA A 270 44.21 21.72 38.16
N SER A 271 43.38 22.78 38.19
CA SER A 271 41.97 22.72 37.83
C SER A 271 41.69 22.91 36.32
N ARG A 272 42.68 23.26 35.53
CA ARG A 272 42.53 23.53 34.10
C ARG A 272 42.03 22.27 33.32
N ASP A 273 42.65 21.13 33.59
CA ASP A 273 42.23 19.84 32.99
C ASP A 273 40.78 19.47 33.32
N LEU A 274 40.33 19.78 34.55
CA LEU A 274 38.93 19.53 34.93
C LEU A 274 37.98 20.43 34.13
N ILE A 275 38.31 21.70 33.93
CA ILE A 275 37.48 22.63 33.17
C ILE A 275 37.49 22.27 31.67
N GLU A 276 38.65 21.90 31.13
CA GLU A 276 38.72 21.40 29.73
C GLU A 276 37.87 20.17 29.51
N ARG A 277 37.88 19.23 30.45
CA ARG A 277 36.96 18.06 30.41
C ARG A 277 35.50 18.46 30.51
N ALA A 278 35.16 19.44 31.34
CA ALA A 278 33.78 19.95 31.46
C ALA A 278 33.33 20.67 30.17
N VAL A 279 34.21 21.45 29.51
CA VAL A 279 33.95 22.08 28.22
C VAL A 279 33.66 20.99 27.17
N ARG A 280 34.56 20.01 27.03
CA ARG A 280 34.35 18.89 26.10
C ARG A 280 33.05 18.14 26.38
N ARG A 281 32.66 17.95 27.64
CA ARG A 281 31.43 17.29 28.00
C ARG A 281 30.19 18.10 27.59
N SER A 282 30.25 19.44 27.74
CA SER A 282 29.13 20.30 27.31
C SER A 282 29.01 20.39 25.79
N GLU A 283 30.10 20.29 25.05
CA GLU A 283 30.11 20.20 23.57
C GLU A 283 29.40 18.90 23.11
N ASN A 284 29.75 17.76 23.70
CA ASN A 284 29.11 16.49 23.40
C ASN A 284 27.61 16.49 23.71
N MET A 285 27.17 17.19 24.76
CA MET A 285 25.73 17.32 25.05
C MET A 285 25.00 18.14 24.00
N LEU A 286 25.62 19.21 23.49
CA LEU A 286 25.03 20.01 22.41
C LEU A 286 24.96 19.21 21.11
N ASP A 287 26.00 18.47 20.75
CA ASP A 287 25.99 17.57 19.58
C ASP A 287 24.86 16.53 19.66
N LEU A 288 24.66 15.92 20.85
CA LEU A 288 23.57 14.98 21.06
C LEU A 288 22.19 15.62 20.87
N ILE A 289 22.01 16.82 21.39
CA ILE A 289 20.76 17.59 21.24
C ILE A 289 20.52 17.92 19.78
N ASP A 290 21.54 18.29 19.04
CA ASP A 290 21.44 18.64 17.63
C ASP A 290 21.10 17.43 16.77
N ASP A 291 21.74 16.29 17.01
CA ASP A 291 21.43 15.02 16.35
C ASP A 291 20.00 14.55 16.67
N LEU A 292 19.54 14.72 17.91
CA LEU A 292 18.18 14.38 18.31
C LEU A 292 17.14 15.26 17.60
N LEU A 293 17.43 16.55 17.41
CA LEU A 293 16.59 17.47 16.64
C LEU A 293 16.53 17.10 15.17
N ARG A 294 17.68 16.75 14.55
CA ARG A 294 17.75 16.29 13.15
C ARG A 294 16.93 15.02 12.97
N TYR A 295 17.14 14.04 13.83
CA TYR A 295 16.40 12.79 13.82
C TYR A 295 14.89 13.00 13.98
N SER A 296 14.46 13.88 14.89
CA SER A 296 13.06 14.22 15.10
C SER A 296 12.39 14.85 13.86
N ARG A 297 13.11 15.72 13.11
CA ARG A 297 12.58 16.34 11.88
C ARG A 297 12.35 15.32 10.76
N LEU A 298 13.22 14.33 10.63
CA LEU A 298 13.12 13.30 9.60
C LEU A 298 11.96 12.32 9.82
N ARG A 299 11.35 12.28 11.02
CA ARG A 299 10.19 11.43 11.34
C ARG A 299 8.84 12.06 11.02
N THR A 300 8.76 13.35 10.77
CA THR A 300 7.50 14.02 10.44
C THR A 300 7.19 13.93 8.95
N VAL A 301 5.92 13.67 8.60
CA VAL A 301 5.41 13.56 7.20
C VAL A 301 5.65 14.85 6.40
N GLU A 302 5.79 15.99 7.07
CA GLU A 302 6.07 17.31 6.49
C GLU A 302 7.37 17.36 5.66
N GLY A 303 8.29 16.37 5.83
CA GLY A 303 9.55 16.31 5.09
C GLY A 303 9.40 15.97 3.60
N ARG A 304 8.39 15.17 3.23
CA ARG A 304 8.18 14.75 1.82
C ARG A 304 7.47 15.80 0.96
N GLU A 305 6.70 16.67 1.56
CA GLU A 305 5.95 17.73 0.83
C GLU A 305 6.86 18.82 0.24
N ARG A 306 8.17 18.81 0.58
CA ARG A 306 9.18 19.80 0.14
C ARG A 306 10.26 19.21 -0.76
N PHE A 307 9.99 18.06 -1.38
CA PHE A 307 10.97 17.47 -2.28
C PHE A 307 11.10 18.30 -3.56
N GLU A 308 12.34 18.66 -3.90
CA GLU A 308 12.73 19.36 -5.12
C GLU A 308 13.88 18.63 -5.81
N ALA A 309 14.16 18.98 -7.06
CA ALA A 309 15.33 18.45 -7.74
C ALA A 309 16.60 19.11 -7.15
N VAL A 310 17.44 18.32 -6.49
CA VAL A 310 18.67 18.75 -5.84
C VAL A 310 19.88 18.12 -6.53
N GLU A 311 20.87 18.94 -6.89
CA GLU A 311 22.13 18.45 -7.46
C GLU A 311 23.03 17.91 -6.34
N LEU A 312 23.12 16.57 -6.24
CA LEU A 312 23.85 15.90 -5.17
C LEU A 312 25.36 16.16 -5.24
N ALA A 313 25.92 16.37 -6.43
CA ALA A 313 27.33 16.69 -6.63
C ALA A 313 27.75 18.00 -5.92
N GLU A 314 26.87 19.00 -5.85
CA GLU A 314 27.14 20.23 -5.11
C GLU A 314 27.31 19.98 -3.61
N ILE A 315 26.43 19.13 -3.05
CA ILE A 315 26.48 18.77 -1.63
C ILE A 315 27.76 18.00 -1.32
N VAL A 316 28.14 17.05 -2.18
CA VAL A 316 29.39 16.28 -2.02
C VAL A 316 30.62 17.18 -2.08
N ARG A 317 30.66 18.12 -3.04
CA ARG A 317 31.78 19.10 -3.11
C ARG A 317 31.83 20.00 -1.88
N SER A 318 30.71 20.52 -1.43
CA SER A 318 30.61 21.34 -0.22
C SER A 318 31.06 20.58 1.03
N ALA A 319 30.75 19.30 1.15
CA ALA A 319 31.26 18.45 2.22
C ALA A 319 32.80 18.30 2.13
N GLY A 320 33.34 18.18 0.91
CA GLY A 320 34.80 18.16 0.69
C GLY A 320 35.50 19.40 1.22
N GLU A 321 34.94 20.58 0.97
CA GLU A 321 35.47 21.84 1.49
C GLU A 321 35.34 21.92 3.03
N LEU A 322 34.19 21.53 3.56
CA LEU A 322 33.91 21.57 4.99
C LEU A 322 34.87 20.71 5.81
N PHE A 323 35.15 19.49 5.34
CA PHE A 323 35.93 18.51 6.09
C PHE A 323 37.43 18.51 5.78
N ARG A 324 37.89 19.31 4.81
CA ARG A 324 39.32 19.37 4.41
C ARG A 324 40.24 19.71 5.56
N ALA A 325 39.93 20.77 6.29
CA ALA A 325 40.79 21.21 7.42
C ALA A 325 40.89 20.11 8.50
N GLN A 326 39.83 19.41 8.79
CA GLN A 326 39.81 18.33 9.77
C GLN A 326 40.61 17.10 9.29
N ALA A 327 40.53 16.79 7.99
CA ALA A 327 41.31 15.71 7.40
C ALA A 327 42.81 16.05 7.37
N ASP A 328 43.17 17.30 7.02
CA ASP A 328 44.54 17.77 6.98
C ASP A 328 45.17 17.78 8.39
N GLU A 329 44.46 18.24 9.42
CA GLU A 329 44.91 18.21 10.82
C GLU A 329 45.23 16.78 11.28
N LYS A 330 44.50 15.78 10.77
CA LYS A 330 44.70 14.37 11.09
C LYS A 330 45.63 13.66 10.09
N GLY A 331 46.17 14.38 9.09
CA GLY A 331 47.04 13.81 8.06
C GLY A 331 46.31 12.78 7.15
N ILE A 332 45.00 12.84 7.06
CA ILE A 332 44.19 11.92 6.24
C ILE A 332 44.18 12.41 4.79
N ARG A 333 44.46 11.51 3.83
CA ARG A 333 44.26 11.78 2.42
C ARG A 333 42.79 11.74 2.08
N LEU A 334 42.18 12.89 1.83
CA LEU A 334 40.75 13.04 1.52
C LEU A 334 40.59 13.29 0.01
N GLU A 335 39.88 12.36 -0.68
CA GLU A 335 39.65 12.40 -2.13
C GLU A 335 38.17 12.49 -2.43
N PHE A 336 37.79 13.38 -3.35
CA PHE A 336 36.40 13.54 -3.82
C PHE A 336 36.35 13.44 -5.35
N ASP A 337 35.43 12.63 -5.84
CA ASP A 337 35.06 12.54 -7.25
C ASP A 337 33.53 12.54 -7.37
N ALA A 338 32.95 13.54 -8.03
CA ALA A 338 31.50 13.72 -8.05
C ALA A 338 31.00 14.08 -9.45
N GLU A 339 30.32 13.12 -10.06
CA GLU A 339 29.52 13.30 -11.27
C GLU A 339 28.21 14.04 -10.96
N SER A 340 27.68 14.81 -11.93
CA SER A 340 26.36 15.43 -11.78
C SER A 340 25.27 14.37 -11.63
N ALA A 341 24.49 14.49 -10.57
CA ALA A 341 23.44 13.54 -10.23
C ALA A 341 22.25 14.25 -9.56
N PRO A 342 21.25 14.71 -10.32
CA PRO A 342 20.04 15.31 -9.77
C PRO A 342 19.17 14.25 -9.12
N VAL A 343 18.85 14.43 -7.84
CA VAL A 343 17.97 13.56 -7.04
C VAL A 343 16.78 14.34 -6.52
N LEU A 344 15.64 13.69 -6.32
CA LEU A 344 14.46 14.31 -5.74
C LEU A 344 14.56 14.25 -4.21
N GLY A 345 14.60 15.41 -3.53
CA GLY A 345 14.75 15.44 -2.08
C GLY A 345 14.77 16.84 -1.49
N THR A 346 15.13 16.94 -0.23
CA THR A 346 15.43 18.24 0.41
C THR A 346 16.94 18.42 0.54
N ARG A 347 17.45 19.61 0.24
CA ARG A 347 18.90 19.91 0.37
C ARG A 347 19.41 19.61 1.78
N ASP A 348 18.64 19.92 2.81
CA ASP A 348 19.03 19.72 4.22
C ASP A 348 19.22 18.22 4.54
N SER A 349 18.26 17.35 4.17
CA SER A 349 18.37 15.92 4.45
C SER A 349 19.50 15.24 3.69
N LEU A 350 19.71 15.62 2.43
CA LEU A 350 20.84 15.11 1.63
C LEU A 350 22.19 15.61 2.15
N THR A 351 22.25 16.83 2.66
CA THR A 351 23.45 17.37 3.34
C THR A 351 23.74 16.59 4.63
N ASP A 352 22.72 16.31 5.44
CA ASP A 352 22.87 15.49 6.64
C ASP A 352 23.37 14.08 6.31
N LEU A 353 22.88 13.46 5.22
CA LEU A 353 23.36 12.17 4.74
C LEU A 353 24.86 12.18 4.42
N VAL A 354 25.28 13.09 3.55
CA VAL A 354 26.69 13.19 3.11
C VAL A 354 27.59 13.50 4.28
N ASN A 355 27.23 14.50 5.09
CA ASN A 355 28.05 14.93 6.24
C ASN A 355 28.23 13.83 7.28
N ASN A 356 27.18 13.05 7.59
CA ASN A 356 27.29 11.92 8.51
C ASN A 356 28.23 10.83 8.00
N LEU A 357 28.13 10.48 6.72
CA LEU A 357 29.02 9.47 6.14
C LEU A 357 30.48 9.93 6.11
N VAL A 358 30.74 11.15 5.62
CA VAL A 358 32.09 11.70 5.51
C VAL A 358 32.74 11.95 6.89
N SER A 359 31.99 12.54 7.81
CA SER A 359 32.43 12.79 9.19
C SER A 359 32.78 11.46 9.89
N ASN A 360 31.98 10.42 9.73
CA ASN A 360 32.29 9.11 10.30
C ASN A 360 33.56 8.50 9.68
N ALA A 361 33.71 8.56 8.37
CA ALA A 361 34.90 8.06 7.68
C ALA A 361 36.17 8.72 8.22
N ILE A 362 36.20 10.09 8.36
CA ILE A 362 37.34 10.80 8.90
C ILE A 362 37.56 10.50 10.39
N ARG A 363 36.49 10.42 11.16
CA ARG A 363 36.51 10.16 12.61
C ARG A 363 37.20 8.84 12.94
N TYR A 364 36.83 7.78 12.22
CA TYR A 364 37.29 6.42 12.50
C TYR A 364 38.53 5.98 11.71
N THR A 365 39.05 6.84 10.83
CA THR A 365 40.31 6.61 10.13
C THR A 365 41.49 7.11 11.01
N PRO A 366 42.53 6.28 11.24
CA PRO A 366 43.75 6.71 11.93
C PRO A 366 44.54 7.78 11.14
N GLU A 367 45.52 8.43 11.82
CA GLU A 367 46.43 9.34 11.18
C GLU A 367 47.16 8.68 9.98
N GLY A 368 47.31 9.46 8.89
CA GLY A 368 47.92 8.96 7.65
C GLY A 368 47.05 8.07 6.78
N GLY A 369 45.82 7.80 7.20
CA GLY A 369 44.88 6.98 6.43
C GLY A 369 44.29 7.70 5.21
N ARG A 370 43.33 7.05 4.55
CA ARG A 370 42.66 7.55 3.34
C ARG A 370 41.16 7.49 3.48
N VAL A 371 40.49 8.52 3.01
CA VAL A 371 39.01 8.56 2.82
C VAL A 371 38.74 8.98 1.38
N ALA A 372 37.93 8.18 0.68
CA ALA A 372 37.50 8.43 -0.69
C ALA A 372 35.98 8.54 -0.75
N VAL A 373 35.51 9.60 -1.39
CA VAL A 373 34.07 9.86 -1.62
C VAL A 373 33.85 9.93 -3.12
N GLN A 374 33.00 9.05 -3.64
CA GLN A 374 32.67 8.97 -5.05
C GLN A 374 31.17 9.08 -5.26
N LEU A 375 30.76 9.92 -6.18
CA LEU A 375 29.37 10.00 -6.64
C LEU A 375 29.33 9.62 -8.11
N ILE A 376 28.67 8.52 -8.40
CA ILE A 376 28.56 7.93 -9.73
C ILE A 376 27.12 8.06 -10.21
N CYS A 377 26.92 8.62 -11.40
CA CYS A 377 25.62 8.75 -12.02
C CYS A 377 25.33 7.54 -12.93
N GLY A 378 24.44 6.63 -12.49
CA GLY A 378 23.97 5.49 -13.30
C GLY A 378 22.75 5.85 -14.15
N ALA A 379 22.18 4.86 -14.85
CA ALA A 379 21.04 5.08 -15.76
C ALA A 379 19.73 5.50 -15.03
N ARG A 380 19.54 5.10 -13.78
CA ARG A 380 18.33 5.38 -12.99
C ARG A 380 18.60 5.75 -11.54
N ARG A 381 19.82 5.63 -11.07
CA ARG A 381 20.22 5.85 -9.68
C ARG A 381 21.56 6.57 -9.61
N ALA A 382 21.67 7.47 -8.63
CA ALA A 382 22.93 8.03 -8.19
C ALA A 382 23.51 7.13 -7.08
N SER A 383 24.77 6.74 -7.19
CA SER A 383 25.48 5.92 -6.20
C SER A 383 26.53 6.77 -5.49
N LEU A 384 26.29 7.11 -4.23
CA LEU A 384 27.26 7.73 -3.35
C LEU A 384 28.04 6.64 -2.62
N VAL A 385 29.34 6.58 -2.83
CA VAL A 385 30.26 5.62 -2.19
C VAL A 385 31.24 6.36 -1.31
N VAL A 386 31.26 6.04 -0.02
CA VAL A 386 32.23 6.58 0.95
C VAL A 386 33.04 5.41 1.49
N SER A 387 34.35 5.43 1.23
CA SER A 387 35.29 4.39 1.64
C SER A 387 36.36 4.97 2.53
N ASP A 388 36.71 4.27 3.60
CA ASP A 388 37.77 4.63 4.52
C ASP A 388 38.75 3.47 4.76
N THR A 389 39.94 3.77 5.25
CA THR A 389 40.95 2.79 5.70
C THR A 389 41.02 2.76 7.23
N GLY A 390 39.89 2.87 7.89
CA GLY A 390 39.76 3.02 9.33
C GLY A 390 39.76 1.67 10.08
N ILE A 391 39.26 1.73 11.32
CA ILE A 391 39.20 0.61 12.25
C ILE A 391 38.35 -0.56 11.73
N GLY A 392 37.45 -0.29 10.76
CA GLY A 392 36.46 -1.28 10.30
C GLY A 392 35.39 -1.57 11.33
N ILE A 393 34.49 -2.50 10.97
CA ILE A 393 33.30 -2.89 11.75
C ILE A 393 33.31 -4.41 11.84
N ALA A 394 33.08 -4.96 13.03
CA ALA A 394 32.98 -6.39 13.23
C ALA A 394 31.69 -6.94 12.57
N PRO A 395 31.72 -8.17 12.00
CA PRO A 395 30.56 -8.77 11.35
C PRO A 395 29.32 -8.84 12.26
N GLU A 396 29.53 -9.05 13.55
CA GLU A 396 28.46 -9.13 14.55
C GLU A 396 27.81 -7.78 14.82
N GLU A 397 28.52 -6.67 14.57
CA GLU A 397 28.04 -5.30 14.76
C GLU A 397 27.32 -4.74 13.54
N LEU A 398 27.61 -5.26 12.33
CA LEU A 398 27.03 -4.77 11.08
C LEU A 398 25.49 -4.70 11.07
N PRO A 399 24.72 -5.66 11.62
CA PRO A 399 23.26 -5.56 11.68
C PRO A 399 22.77 -4.41 12.56
N HIS A 400 23.58 -3.95 13.51
CA HIS A 400 23.21 -2.99 14.55
C HIS A 400 23.70 -1.56 14.32
N ILE A 401 24.56 -1.32 13.33
CA ILE A 401 25.16 0.02 13.11
C ILE A 401 24.14 1.11 12.80
N PHE A 402 22.92 0.74 12.42
CA PHE A 402 21.80 1.65 12.14
C PHE A 402 20.82 1.78 13.32
N ASP A 403 21.02 1.05 14.42
CA ASP A 403 20.18 1.13 15.59
C ASP A 403 20.41 2.45 16.34
N GLU A 404 19.35 2.99 16.96
CA GLU A 404 19.41 4.24 17.74
C GLU A 404 20.42 4.10 18.90
N PHE A 405 21.34 5.04 19.02
CA PHE A 405 22.36 5.13 20.08
C PHE A 405 23.40 3.98 20.06
N PHE A 406 23.40 3.15 19.03
CA PHE A 406 24.37 2.06 18.93
C PHE A 406 25.76 2.59 18.59
N ARG A 407 26.78 2.01 19.24
CA ARG A 407 28.19 2.23 18.97
C ARG A 407 28.95 0.95 19.25
N GLY A 408 29.71 0.48 18.25
CA GLY A 408 30.55 -0.71 18.38
C GLY A 408 31.65 -0.55 19.41
N GLU A 409 32.16 -1.64 19.92
CA GLU A 409 33.15 -1.62 21.03
C GLU A 409 34.49 -0.99 20.59
N GLU A 410 34.96 -1.29 19.37
CA GLU A 410 36.18 -0.66 18.84
C GLU A 410 35.96 0.83 18.53
N ALA A 411 34.78 1.22 18.07
CA ALA A 411 34.42 2.63 17.87
C ALA A 411 34.39 3.42 19.18
N LYS A 412 33.96 2.81 20.31
CA LYS A 412 34.01 3.44 21.64
C LYS A 412 35.44 3.65 22.13
N LYS A 413 36.36 2.70 21.84
CA LYS A 413 37.78 2.80 22.21
C LYS A 413 38.53 3.83 21.35
N ALA A 414 38.24 3.82 20.01
CA ALA A 414 38.92 4.71 19.08
C ALA A 414 38.51 6.16 19.27
N VAL A 415 37.25 6.42 19.61
CA VAL A 415 36.70 7.77 19.76
C VAL A 415 35.85 7.85 21.01
N GLN A 416 36.29 8.67 21.98
CA GLN A 416 35.55 8.81 23.26
C GLN A 416 34.15 9.41 23.11
N HIS A 417 33.88 10.12 21.99
CA HIS A 417 32.68 10.93 21.78
C HIS A 417 31.93 10.54 20.51
N GLY A 418 30.63 10.44 20.60
CA GLY A 418 29.72 10.18 19.48
C GLY A 418 28.32 9.81 20.00
N THR A 419 27.31 10.31 19.32
CA THR A 419 25.90 10.19 19.75
C THR A 419 25.28 8.82 19.45
N GLY A 420 25.80 8.10 18.45
CA GLY A 420 25.21 6.88 17.91
C GLY A 420 23.92 7.13 17.08
N LEU A 421 23.62 8.39 16.73
CA LEU A 421 22.45 8.74 15.92
C LEU A 421 22.81 9.01 14.45
N GLY A 422 24.06 9.27 14.11
CA GLY A 422 24.46 9.63 12.75
C GLY A 422 24.09 8.58 11.71
N MET A 423 24.34 7.29 11.99
CA MET A 423 23.99 6.21 11.05
C MET A 423 22.48 5.93 11.00
N THR A 424 21.76 6.15 12.08
CA THR A 424 20.28 6.10 12.09
C THR A 424 19.68 7.21 11.23
N ILE A 425 20.26 8.42 11.27
CA ILE A 425 19.91 9.55 10.39
C ILE A 425 20.15 9.17 8.92
N VAL A 426 21.33 8.61 8.60
CA VAL A 426 21.67 8.12 7.24
C VAL A 426 20.62 7.16 6.73
N LYS A 427 20.31 6.10 7.49
CA LYS A 427 19.30 5.10 7.12
C LYS A 427 17.95 5.76 6.87
N ARG A 428 17.51 6.66 7.75
CA ARG A 428 16.21 7.33 7.63
C ARG A 428 16.12 8.23 6.40
N VAL A 429 17.18 8.97 6.09
CA VAL A 429 17.25 9.78 4.87
C VAL A 429 17.16 8.88 3.64
N VAL A 430 17.92 7.78 3.60
CA VAL A 430 17.88 6.82 2.48
C VAL A 430 16.47 6.24 2.28
N GLU A 431 15.81 5.80 3.36
CA GLU A 431 14.43 5.29 3.31
C GLU A 431 13.43 6.34 2.83
N MET A 432 13.57 7.59 3.30
CA MET A 432 12.71 8.70 2.90
C MET A 432 12.80 9.01 1.40
N HIS A 433 13.97 8.79 0.79
CA HIS A 433 14.25 9.00 -0.63
C HIS A 433 14.08 7.71 -1.48
N GLU A 434 13.49 6.65 -0.95
CA GLU A 434 13.30 5.36 -1.65
C GLU A 434 14.61 4.77 -2.18
N GLY A 435 15.68 5.06 -1.45
CA GLY A 435 17.03 4.60 -1.73
C GLY A 435 17.35 3.24 -1.11
N HIS A 436 18.61 2.84 -1.28
CA HIS A 436 19.17 1.65 -0.68
C HIS A 436 20.55 1.96 -0.11
N ILE A 437 20.92 1.35 1.02
CA ILE A 437 22.26 1.46 1.62
C ILE A 437 22.87 0.08 1.81
N GLU A 438 24.11 -0.08 1.36
CA GLU A 438 24.92 -1.27 1.54
C GLU A 438 26.20 -0.91 2.28
N VAL A 439 26.65 -1.79 3.19
CA VAL A 439 27.89 -1.61 3.97
C VAL A 439 28.77 -2.83 3.81
N LYS A 440 30.04 -2.61 3.46
CA LYS A 440 31.09 -3.62 3.43
C LYS A 440 32.22 -3.18 4.34
N SER A 441 32.58 -4.01 5.31
CA SER A 441 33.64 -3.68 6.27
C SER A 441 34.30 -4.92 6.80
N GLU A 442 35.60 -4.81 7.08
CA GLU A 442 36.39 -5.81 7.77
C GLU A 442 37.20 -5.12 8.89
N PRO A 443 37.28 -5.70 10.09
CA PRO A 443 38.09 -5.16 11.18
C PRO A 443 39.54 -4.87 10.75
N GLY A 444 40.00 -3.65 10.99
CA GLY A 444 41.34 -3.19 10.65
C GLY A 444 41.58 -2.88 9.17
N LYS A 445 40.60 -3.03 8.28
CA LYS A 445 40.74 -2.73 6.84
C LYS A 445 39.85 -1.57 6.38
N GLY A 446 39.06 -1.00 7.29
CA GLY A 446 38.13 0.11 7.01
C GLY A 446 36.74 -0.34 6.64
N ALA A 447 35.94 0.62 6.19
CA ALA A 447 34.55 0.42 5.77
C ALA A 447 34.25 1.11 4.44
N THR A 448 33.27 0.57 3.73
CA THR A 448 32.70 1.17 2.51
C THR A 448 31.20 1.20 2.65
N PHE A 449 30.65 2.40 2.61
CA PHE A 449 29.21 2.68 2.60
C PHE A 449 28.81 3.06 1.19
N ARG A 450 27.83 2.37 0.63
CA ARG A 450 27.23 2.67 -0.67
C ARG A 450 25.76 3.02 -0.49
N VAL A 451 25.38 4.21 -0.95
CA VAL A 451 24.00 4.69 -0.95
C VAL A 451 23.55 4.91 -2.38
N ASP A 452 22.48 4.21 -2.77
CA ASP A 452 21.87 4.32 -4.09
C ASP A 452 20.54 5.08 -3.97
N LEU A 453 20.44 6.27 -4.59
CA LEU A 453 19.25 7.11 -4.61
C LEU A 453 18.64 7.17 -6.02
N PRO A 454 17.29 7.21 -6.17
CA PRO A 454 16.67 7.39 -7.49
C PRO A 454 17.02 8.76 -8.08
N LEU A 455 17.37 8.79 -9.37
CA LEU A 455 17.56 10.04 -10.09
C LEU A 455 16.23 10.75 -10.32
N CYS A 456 16.25 12.09 -10.27
CA CYS A 456 15.17 12.91 -10.77
C CYS A 456 15.21 12.83 -12.31
N MET A 457 14.37 11.95 -12.90
CA MET A 457 14.21 11.93 -14.34
C MET A 457 13.35 13.13 -14.74
N GLU A 458 13.90 14.06 -15.51
CA GLU A 458 13.09 15.07 -16.19
C GLU A 458 12.01 14.35 -17.02
N ALA A 459 10.74 14.76 -16.83
CA ALA A 459 9.56 14.19 -17.47
C ALA A 459 9.42 14.66 -18.92
#